data_7ac1749ef8aa08849cecd87114b20586
#
_entry.id   7ac1749ef8aa08849cecd87114b20586
#
_cell.length_a   1.000
_cell.length_b   1.000
_cell.length_c   1.000
_cell.angle_alpha   90.00
_cell.angle_beta   90.00
_cell.angle_gamma   90.00
#
_symmetry.space_group_name_H-M   'P 1'
#
loop_
_entity.id
_entity.type
_entity.pdbx_description
1 polymer ?
#
loop_
_entity_poly.entity_id
_entity_poly.type
_entity_poly.pdbx_seq_one_letter_code
_entity_poly.pdbx_strand_id
1 'polypeptide(L)'
;MTHATGTVQIVHVDDVDPTEVAPGILRRPLPATERARGWVYDFAPGAQWPEEDVHESEERYYVVSCEFIDCGRRLGAGSYVVFTPGSVHRPRTEIGARVIGITLLG
;
A
#
# COMPACT_ATOMS: atom_id res chain seq x y z
N MET A 1 -21.68 -8.35 32.58
CA MET A 1 -21.84 -8.41 31.11
C MET A 1 -21.03 -7.30 30.47
N THR A 2 -20.30 -7.65 29.42
CA THR A 2 -19.46 -6.69 28.69
C THR A 2 -20.20 -6.24 27.43
N HIS A 3 -20.28 -4.96 27.21
CA HIS A 3 -20.83 -4.38 25.99
C HIS A 3 -19.68 -4.07 25.03
N ALA A 4 -19.75 -4.64 23.83
CA ALA A 4 -18.82 -4.30 22.78
C ALA A 4 -19.16 -2.89 22.28
N THR A 5 -18.18 -1.97 22.31
CA THR A 5 -18.31 -0.60 21.81
C THR A 5 -17.55 -0.39 20.50
N GLY A 6 -16.77 -1.40 20.10
CA GLY A 6 -16.05 -1.36 18.85
C GLY A 6 -16.91 -1.72 17.66
N THR A 7 -16.38 -1.46 16.48
CA THR A 7 -17.00 -1.79 15.20
C THR A 7 -16.10 -2.73 14.42
N VAL A 8 -16.70 -3.46 13.46
CA VAL A 8 -15.96 -4.30 12.53
C VAL A 8 -16.29 -3.83 11.12
N GLN A 9 -15.27 -3.61 10.31
CA GLN A 9 -15.41 -3.25 8.90
C GLN A 9 -14.76 -4.35 8.07
N ILE A 10 -15.51 -4.91 7.12
CA ILE A 10 -15.05 -6.03 6.31
C ILE A 10 -15.24 -5.68 4.85
N VAL A 11 -14.18 -5.77 4.06
CA VAL A 11 -14.23 -5.59 2.61
C VAL A 11 -13.44 -6.69 1.93
N HIS A 12 -13.83 -7.01 0.70
CA HIS A 12 -13.00 -7.77 -0.20
C HIS A 12 -12.28 -6.77 -1.12
N VAL A 13 -10.98 -6.89 -1.25
CA VAL A 13 -10.18 -5.91 -2.00
C VAL A 13 -10.70 -5.67 -3.41
N ASP A 14 -11.08 -6.74 -4.11
CA ASP A 14 -11.53 -6.62 -5.50
C ASP A 14 -12.91 -5.96 -5.64
N ASP A 15 -13.65 -5.83 -4.54
CA ASP A 15 -14.94 -5.11 -4.50
C ASP A 15 -14.77 -3.61 -4.24
N VAL A 16 -13.56 -3.17 -3.91
CA VAL A 16 -13.25 -1.76 -3.70
C VAL A 16 -12.89 -1.12 -5.03
N ASP A 17 -13.62 -0.08 -5.42
CA ASP A 17 -13.39 0.61 -6.69
C ASP A 17 -12.00 1.26 -6.71
N PRO A 18 -11.20 1.00 -7.74
CA PRO A 18 -9.89 1.61 -7.87
C PRO A 18 -9.98 3.03 -8.43
N THR A 19 -9.02 3.85 -8.05
CA THR A 19 -8.76 5.16 -8.65
C THR A 19 -7.36 5.16 -9.25
N GLU A 20 -7.23 5.58 -10.50
CA GLU A 20 -5.90 5.78 -11.08
C GLU A 20 -5.26 7.03 -10.46
N VAL A 21 -4.13 6.84 -9.78
CA VAL A 21 -3.41 7.91 -9.08
C VAL A 21 -2.17 8.37 -9.84
N ALA A 22 -1.71 7.57 -10.79
CA ALA A 22 -0.62 7.86 -11.70
C ALA A 22 -0.74 6.89 -12.88
N PRO A 23 -0.07 7.14 -14.03
CA PRO A 23 -0.14 6.20 -15.16
C PRO A 23 0.22 4.77 -14.76
N GLY A 24 -0.73 3.85 -14.95
CA GLY A 24 -0.57 2.43 -14.63
C GLY A 24 -0.60 2.09 -13.14
N ILE A 25 -0.98 3.01 -12.27
CA ILE A 25 -1.05 2.78 -10.83
C ILE A 25 -2.47 3.03 -10.34
N LEU A 26 -3.10 1.98 -9.84
CA LEU A 26 -4.45 2.02 -9.30
C LEU A 26 -4.41 1.90 -7.77
N ARG A 27 -5.14 2.76 -7.09
CA ARG A 27 -5.28 2.72 -5.63
C ARG A 27 -6.69 2.28 -5.25
N ARG A 28 -6.76 1.34 -4.31
CA ARG A 28 -8.01 0.90 -3.67
C ARG A 28 -7.93 1.26 -2.19
N PRO A 29 -8.71 2.25 -1.71
CA PRO A 29 -8.73 2.59 -0.29
C PRO A 29 -9.43 1.49 0.50
N LEU A 30 -8.82 1.08 1.60
CA LEU A 30 -9.39 0.11 2.54
C LEU A 30 -10.04 0.86 3.71
N PRO A 31 -10.87 0.18 4.52
CA PRO A 31 -11.44 0.79 5.70
C PRO A 31 -10.39 1.46 6.59
N ALA A 32 -10.72 2.63 7.11
CA ALA A 32 -9.80 3.44 7.90
C ALA A 32 -10.42 3.82 9.24
N THR A 33 -9.54 4.12 10.20
CA THR A 33 -9.89 4.68 11.50
C THR A 33 -9.08 5.95 11.72
N GLU A 34 -9.23 6.57 12.89
CA GLU A 34 -8.40 7.71 13.27
C GLU A 34 -6.91 7.36 13.43
N ARG A 35 -6.58 6.07 13.57
CA ARG A 35 -5.22 5.60 13.88
C ARG A 35 -4.47 5.06 12.68
N ALA A 36 -5.19 4.55 11.69
CA ALA A 36 -4.55 3.93 10.53
C ALA A 36 -5.49 3.92 9.35
N ARG A 37 -4.91 3.98 8.16
CA ARG A 37 -5.63 3.73 6.92
C ARG A 37 -4.90 2.64 6.13
N GLY A 38 -5.69 1.72 5.58
CA GLY A 38 -5.17 0.68 4.69
C GLY A 38 -5.38 1.06 3.24
N TRP A 39 -4.58 0.47 2.39
CA TRP A 39 -4.66 0.70 0.94
C TRP A 39 -4.08 -0.48 0.19
N VAL A 40 -4.52 -0.62 -1.05
CA VAL A 40 -3.93 -1.53 -2.02
C VAL A 40 -3.52 -0.72 -3.24
N TYR A 41 -2.31 -0.95 -3.72
CA TYR A 41 -1.87 -0.42 -5.00
C TYR A 41 -1.66 -1.58 -5.97
N ASP A 42 -2.23 -1.43 -7.17
CA ASP A 42 -1.97 -2.29 -8.31
C ASP A 42 -1.13 -1.52 -9.32
N PHE A 43 0.08 -2.02 -9.58
CA PHE A 43 1.00 -1.44 -10.55
C PHE A 43 0.96 -2.29 -11.81
N ALA A 44 0.64 -1.67 -12.94
CA ALA A 44 0.76 -2.32 -14.25
C ALA A 44 2.23 -2.56 -14.60
N PRO A 45 2.54 -3.54 -15.48
CA PRO A 45 3.91 -3.75 -15.94
C PRO A 45 4.54 -2.45 -16.47
N GLY A 46 5.74 -2.15 -15.97
CA GLY A 46 6.49 -0.95 -16.34
C GLY A 46 6.11 0.32 -15.58
N ALA A 47 5.11 0.28 -14.71
CA ALA A 47 4.69 1.46 -13.96
C ALA A 47 5.71 1.84 -12.88
N GLN A 48 5.87 3.14 -12.69
CA GLN A 48 6.74 3.70 -11.66
C GLN A 48 6.01 4.85 -10.95
N TRP A 49 6.19 4.94 -9.64
CA TRP A 49 5.72 6.11 -8.88
C TRP A 49 6.31 7.37 -9.49
N PRO A 50 5.51 8.42 -9.73
CA PRO A 50 5.94 9.55 -10.56
C PRO A 50 7.08 10.38 -9.99
N GLU A 51 7.23 10.39 -8.67
CA GLU A 51 8.27 11.15 -7.97
C GLU A 51 8.64 10.47 -6.66
N GLU A 52 9.68 10.95 -5.99
CA GLU A 52 10.02 10.45 -4.67
C GLU A 52 8.88 10.69 -3.69
N ASP A 53 8.55 9.65 -2.93
CA ASP A 53 7.56 9.71 -1.87
C ASP A 53 8.27 9.81 -0.53
N VAL A 54 8.04 10.91 0.16
CA VAL A 54 8.60 11.16 1.50
C VAL A 54 7.55 10.80 2.54
N HIS A 55 7.88 9.87 3.42
CA HIS A 55 6.95 9.45 4.46
C HIS A 55 7.00 10.39 5.67
N GLU A 56 5.90 11.05 5.95
CA GLU A 56 5.73 11.85 7.16
C GLU A 56 5.33 10.97 8.35
N SER A 57 4.65 9.86 8.07
CA SER A 57 4.20 8.88 9.05
C SER A 57 4.82 7.52 8.76
N GLU A 58 4.75 6.62 9.74
CA GLU A 58 5.15 5.24 9.50
C GLU A 58 4.20 4.58 8.51
N GLU A 59 4.76 3.93 7.51
CA GLU A 59 4.04 3.12 6.54
C GLU A 59 4.63 1.73 6.44
N ARG A 60 3.78 0.76 6.15
CA ARG A 60 4.20 -0.63 5.94
C ARG A 60 3.46 -1.20 4.76
N TYR A 61 4.12 -2.05 3.98
CA TYR A 61 3.43 -2.80 2.94
C TYR A 61 3.93 -4.23 2.82
N TYR A 62 3.08 -5.04 2.23
CA TYR A 62 3.32 -6.44 1.91
C TYR A 62 3.11 -6.63 0.41
N VAL A 63 4.06 -7.28 -0.26
CA VAL A 63 3.94 -7.59 -1.69
C VAL A 63 3.06 -8.84 -1.83
N VAL A 64 1.89 -8.66 -2.42
CA VAL A 64 0.90 -9.72 -2.57
C VAL A 64 1.21 -10.61 -3.75
N SER A 65 1.60 -10.01 -4.88
CA SER A 65 1.81 -10.76 -6.11
C SER A 65 2.89 -10.13 -6.99
N CYS A 66 3.49 -10.97 -7.81
CA CYS A 66 4.53 -10.60 -8.77
C CYS A 66 5.78 -10.02 -8.11
N GLU A 67 6.33 -8.94 -8.63
CA GLU A 67 7.58 -8.38 -8.15
C GLU A 67 7.53 -6.86 -8.13
N PHE A 68 7.91 -6.30 -7.01
CA PHE A 68 8.04 -4.87 -6.79
C PHE A 68 9.52 -4.51 -6.68
N ILE A 69 9.91 -3.36 -7.22
CA ILE A 69 11.29 -2.88 -7.13
C ILE A 69 11.26 -1.60 -6.32
N ASP A 70 11.91 -1.63 -5.17
CA ASP A 70 11.88 -0.53 -4.23
C ASP A 70 13.17 -0.52 -3.40
N CYS A 71 13.63 0.66 -3.05
CA CYS A 71 14.85 0.84 -2.25
C CYS A 71 16.05 0.08 -2.84
N GLY A 72 16.15 0.02 -4.16
CA GLY A 72 17.22 -0.66 -4.87
C GLY A 72 17.17 -2.19 -4.81
N ARG A 73 16.02 -2.77 -4.44
CA ARG A 73 15.86 -4.22 -4.28
C ARG A 73 14.68 -4.74 -5.08
N ARG A 74 14.81 -5.97 -5.55
CA ARG A 74 13.70 -6.74 -6.13
C ARG A 74 12.99 -7.48 -5.02
N LEU A 75 11.71 -7.18 -4.84
CA LEU A 75 10.87 -7.70 -3.77
C LEU A 75 9.77 -8.57 -4.37
N GLY A 76 9.91 -9.87 -4.24
CA GLY A 76 8.88 -10.81 -4.67
C GLY A 76 7.71 -10.89 -3.71
N ALA A 77 6.67 -11.62 -4.10
CA ALA A 77 5.51 -11.88 -3.25
C ALA A 77 5.96 -12.43 -1.89
N GLY A 78 5.36 -11.92 -0.82
CA GLY A 78 5.73 -12.27 0.54
C GLY A 78 6.70 -11.30 1.21
N SER A 79 7.25 -10.32 0.47
CA SER A 79 8.13 -9.30 1.05
C SER A 79 7.33 -8.33 1.91
N TYR A 80 7.88 -7.97 3.06
CA TYR A 80 7.29 -7.02 3.99
C TYR A 80 8.27 -5.87 4.24
N VAL A 81 7.80 -4.64 4.12
CA VAL A 81 8.63 -3.44 4.21
C VAL A 81 8.05 -2.46 5.22
N VAL A 82 8.91 -1.87 6.03
CA VAL A 82 8.54 -0.85 7.01
C VAL A 82 9.31 0.43 6.69
N PHE A 83 8.56 1.52 6.54
CA PHE A 83 9.11 2.86 6.37
C PHE A 83 8.86 3.66 7.64
N THR A 84 9.92 4.10 8.29
CA THR A 84 9.82 5.01 9.42
C THR A 84 9.67 6.46 8.93
N PRO A 85 9.16 7.37 9.77
CA PRO A 85 9.07 8.77 9.39
C PRO A 85 10.40 9.35 8.90
N GLY A 86 10.35 10.10 7.80
CA GLY A 86 11.52 10.67 7.16
C GLY A 86 12.16 9.82 6.07
N SER A 87 11.72 8.57 5.92
CA SER A 87 12.21 7.70 4.83
C SER A 87 11.65 8.14 3.48
N VAL A 88 12.38 7.81 2.42
CA VAL A 88 12.05 8.20 1.05
C VAL A 88 12.16 6.98 0.15
N HIS A 89 11.22 6.85 -0.79
CA HIS A 89 11.30 5.83 -1.82
C HIS A 89 10.64 6.27 -3.12
N ARG A 90 10.89 5.52 -4.18
CA ARG A 90 10.24 5.69 -5.48
C ARG A 90 10.05 4.33 -6.10
N PRO A 91 8.98 3.62 -5.75
CA PRO A 91 8.78 2.24 -6.19
C PRO A 91 8.40 2.14 -7.65
N ARG A 92 8.73 1.00 -8.25
CA ARG A 92 8.38 0.63 -9.61
C ARG A 92 8.21 -0.88 -9.75
N THR A 93 7.74 -1.30 -10.90
CA THR A 93 7.68 -2.72 -11.25
C THR A 93 8.03 -2.89 -12.74
N GLU A 94 8.55 -4.04 -13.09
CA GLU A 94 8.75 -4.42 -14.48
C GLU A 94 7.60 -5.30 -14.99
N ILE A 95 7.13 -6.21 -14.17
CA ILE A 95 6.18 -7.25 -14.57
C ILE A 95 4.78 -7.08 -13.98
N GLY A 96 4.56 -6.01 -13.22
CA GLY A 96 3.35 -5.79 -12.46
C GLY A 96 3.53 -6.19 -11.01
N ALA A 97 2.68 -5.63 -10.15
CA ALA A 97 2.69 -5.98 -8.73
C ALA A 97 1.41 -5.51 -8.06
N ARG A 98 1.01 -6.23 -7.03
CA ARG A 98 0.02 -5.76 -6.06
C ARG A 98 0.69 -5.67 -4.70
N VAL A 99 0.53 -4.54 -4.05
CA VAL A 99 0.97 -4.33 -2.67
C VAL A 99 -0.19 -3.91 -1.80
N ILE A 100 -0.21 -4.38 -0.57
CA ILE A 100 -1.18 -3.99 0.44
C ILE A 100 -0.44 -3.41 1.63
N GLY A 101 -0.93 -2.31 2.16
CA GLY A 101 -0.23 -1.67 3.26
C GLY A 101 -1.12 -0.82 4.14
N ILE A 102 -0.48 -0.22 5.12
CA ILE A 102 -1.10 0.70 6.06
C ILE A 102 -0.22 1.92 6.26
N THR A 103 -0.88 3.06 6.45
CA THR A 103 -0.27 4.30 6.94
C THR A 103 -0.77 4.50 8.37
N LEU A 104 0.13 4.64 9.31
CA LEU A 104 -0.22 4.94 10.69
C LEU A 104 -0.42 6.44 10.84
N LEU A 105 -1.52 6.83 11.47
CA LEU A 105 -1.93 8.22 11.67
C LEU A 105 -1.76 8.59 13.14
N GLY A 106 -1.23 9.72 13.37
CA GLY A 106 -1.10 10.23 14.71
C GLY A 106 0.20 10.26 15.32
#